data_f07293d9697598cbe67213e4e525e2b4
#
_entry.id   f07293d9697598cbe67213e4e525e2b4
#
_cell.length_a   1.000
_cell.length_b   1.000
_cell.length_c   1.000
_cell.angle_alpha   90.00
_cell.angle_beta   90.00
_cell.angle_gamma   90.00
#
_symmetry.space_group_name_H-M   'P 1'
#
loop_
_entity.id
_entity.type
_entity.pdbx_description
1 polymer ?
#
loop_
_entity_poly.entity_id
_entity_poly.type
_entity_poly.pdbx_seq_one_letter_code
_entity_poly.pdbx_strand_id
1 'polypeptide(L)'
;MGATVIGRDLGPRVSSALTSGLTADCTQLEIGTHEDKKNGITYENLLYQIRPAFGGNIVATIVNPEHRPQMATVREGVMKKEILDENYKGEVVNHDVAKFVPETDYVVKVIDRHVEKAKHNLKGAPIVIAGGYGMGSKEGFDKLFELAKELHAEVGASRAAVDAGYADHDRQIGQTGVTVRPKLYIACGISGQIQHI
;
A
#
# COMPACT_ATOMS: atom_id res chain seq x y z
N MET A 1 4.20 -10.51 2.19
CA MET A 1 3.11 -10.54 1.18
C MET A 1 2.71 -9.13 0.80
N GLY A 2 2.28 -8.87 -0.47
CA GLY A 2 1.71 -7.57 -0.84
C GLY A 2 0.33 -7.36 -0.20
N ALA A 3 0.06 -6.17 0.32
CA ALA A 3 -1.25 -5.80 0.87
C ALA A 3 -2.25 -5.42 -0.26
N THR A 4 -2.31 -6.24 -1.30
CA THR A 4 -3.36 -6.21 -2.32
C THR A 4 -4.67 -6.76 -1.76
N VAL A 5 -5.76 -6.65 -2.50
CA VAL A 5 -7.05 -7.25 -2.08
C VAL A 5 -6.88 -8.74 -1.77
N ILE A 6 -6.20 -9.48 -2.65
CA ILE A 6 -5.94 -10.92 -2.46
C ILE A 6 -5.00 -11.16 -1.27
N GLY A 7 -3.92 -10.38 -1.15
CA GLY A 7 -2.96 -10.57 -0.06
C GLY A 7 -3.52 -10.26 1.33
N ARG A 8 -4.48 -9.33 1.41
CA ARG A 8 -5.19 -8.99 2.65
C ARG A 8 -6.20 -10.06 3.07
N ASP A 9 -6.74 -10.83 2.13
CA ASP A 9 -7.58 -11.99 2.44
C ASP A 9 -6.74 -13.24 2.75
N LEU A 10 -5.74 -13.52 1.92
CA LEU A 10 -4.91 -14.72 2.04
C LEU A 10 -3.99 -14.68 3.28
N GLY A 11 -3.39 -13.51 3.57
CA GLY A 11 -2.41 -13.38 4.65
C GLY A 11 -2.92 -13.84 6.01
N PRO A 12 -4.06 -13.35 6.51
CA PRO A 12 -4.64 -13.79 7.78
C PRO A 12 -5.00 -15.27 7.81
N ARG A 13 -5.47 -15.83 6.70
CA ARG A 13 -5.81 -17.27 6.59
C ARG A 13 -4.55 -18.13 6.74
N VAL A 14 -3.47 -17.78 6.04
CA VAL A 14 -2.18 -18.47 6.16
C VAL A 14 -1.60 -18.31 7.56
N SER A 15 -1.65 -17.11 8.13
CA SER A 15 -1.20 -16.82 9.49
C SER A 15 -1.93 -17.68 10.53
N SER A 16 -3.26 -17.76 10.42
CA SER A 16 -4.08 -18.59 11.29
C SER A 16 -3.75 -20.10 11.15
N ALA A 17 -3.60 -20.58 9.92
CA ALA A 17 -3.27 -21.99 9.66
C ALA A 17 -1.90 -22.39 10.21
N LEU A 18 -0.95 -21.46 10.20
CA LEU A 18 0.41 -21.67 10.73
C LEU A 18 0.55 -21.29 12.21
N THR A 19 -0.55 -20.85 12.86
CA THR A 19 -0.53 -20.34 14.24
C THR A 19 0.57 -19.29 14.49
N SER A 20 0.84 -18.44 13.50
CA SER A 20 1.85 -17.39 13.55
C SER A 20 1.22 -16.01 13.47
N GLY A 21 1.89 -15.00 14.02
CA GLY A 21 1.43 -13.62 13.94
C GLY A 21 1.64 -13.01 12.56
N LEU A 22 0.70 -12.13 12.13
CA LEU A 22 0.83 -11.35 10.92
C LEU A 22 0.49 -9.90 11.19
N THR A 23 1.40 -8.99 10.82
CA THR A 23 1.13 -7.56 10.86
C THR A 23 0.67 -7.09 9.50
N ALA A 24 -0.52 -6.48 9.48
CA ALA A 24 -1.12 -5.99 8.25
C ALA A 24 -0.68 -4.57 7.91
N ASP A 25 -0.55 -4.29 6.60
CA ASP A 25 -0.35 -2.94 6.06
C ASP A 25 0.92 -2.24 6.55
N CYS A 26 2.01 -2.98 6.68
CA CYS A 26 3.31 -2.40 7.04
C CYS A 26 3.78 -1.39 6.00
N THR A 27 4.43 -0.36 6.49
CA THR A 27 5.07 0.68 5.67
C THR A 27 6.59 0.58 5.66
N GLN A 28 7.15 -0.18 6.61
CA GLN A 28 8.58 -0.44 6.71
C GLN A 28 8.82 -1.82 7.35
N LEU A 29 9.89 -2.48 6.94
CA LEU A 29 10.37 -3.75 7.48
C LEU A 29 11.85 -3.64 7.76
N GLU A 30 12.29 -4.08 8.94
CA GLU A 30 13.68 -4.12 9.35
C GLU A 30 14.01 -5.45 10.03
N ILE A 31 15.28 -5.82 10.04
CA ILE A 31 15.76 -6.97 10.82
C ILE A 31 16.56 -6.43 12.00
N GLY A 32 16.25 -6.92 13.19
CA GLY A 32 16.90 -6.46 14.40
C GLY A 32 16.88 -7.48 15.53
N THR A 33 17.38 -7.03 16.68
CA THR A 33 17.47 -7.80 17.93
C THR A 33 16.55 -7.17 18.98
N HIS A 34 15.72 -7.97 19.61
CA HIS A 34 14.80 -7.53 20.67
C HIS A 34 15.17 -8.16 22.01
N GLU A 35 15.33 -7.33 23.02
CA GLU A 35 15.54 -7.76 24.40
C GLU A 35 14.23 -7.74 25.16
N ASP A 36 13.75 -8.91 25.57
CA ASP A 36 12.68 -9.01 26.56
C ASP A 36 13.27 -8.85 27.96
N LYS A 37 13.31 -7.62 28.43
CA LYS A 37 13.85 -7.29 29.76
C LYS A 37 13.12 -7.96 30.92
N LYS A 38 11.85 -8.34 30.73
CA LYS A 38 11.05 -8.98 31.76
C LYS A 38 11.47 -10.43 31.97
N ASN A 39 11.80 -11.13 30.91
CA ASN A 39 12.18 -12.55 30.93
C ASN A 39 13.70 -12.76 30.78
N GLY A 40 14.47 -11.70 30.54
CA GLY A 40 15.92 -11.77 30.34
C GLY A 40 16.33 -12.50 29.06
N ILE A 41 15.47 -12.52 28.05
CA ILE A 41 15.68 -13.24 26.79
C ILE A 41 16.02 -12.25 25.68
N THR A 42 17.07 -12.53 24.93
CA THR A 42 17.43 -11.79 23.72
C THR A 42 17.06 -12.61 22.48
N TYR A 43 16.24 -12.02 21.62
CA TYR A 43 15.82 -12.62 20.36
C TYR A 43 16.56 -11.92 19.22
N GLU A 44 17.31 -12.67 18.43
CA GLU A 44 18.03 -12.18 17.26
C GLU A 44 17.26 -12.45 15.97
N ASN A 45 17.58 -11.68 14.91
CA ASN A 45 17.00 -11.82 13.57
C ASN A 45 15.47 -11.72 13.56
N LEU A 46 14.91 -10.81 14.35
CA LEU A 46 13.49 -10.53 14.34
C LEU A 46 13.13 -9.55 13.22
N LEU A 47 12.02 -9.84 12.56
CA LEU A 47 11.39 -8.93 11.63
C LEU A 47 10.62 -7.84 12.39
N TYR A 48 11.13 -6.63 12.38
CA TYR A 48 10.42 -5.45 12.84
C TYR A 48 9.41 -5.03 11.80
N GLN A 49 8.14 -5.11 12.17
CA GLN A 49 6.99 -4.88 11.32
C GLN A 49 6.42 -3.52 11.70
N ILE A 50 6.78 -2.52 10.93
CA ILE A 50 6.50 -1.12 11.24
C ILE A 50 5.28 -0.67 10.45
N ARG A 51 4.28 -0.15 11.15
CA ARG A 51 3.05 0.36 10.54
C ARG A 51 2.53 1.60 11.23
N PRO A 52 1.82 2.49 10.53
CA PRO A 52 1.09 3.58 11.15
C PRO A 52 -0.01 3.02 12.07
N ALA A 53 -0.11 3.56 13.26
CA ALA A 53 -1.25 3.36 14.16
C ALA A 53 -2.31 4.44 13.95
N PHE A 54 -3.35 4.45 14.78
CA PHE A 54 -4.45 5.41 14.67
C PHE A 54 -3.95 6.86 14.63
N GLY A 55 -4.53 7.67 13.74
CA GLY A 55 -4.26 9.11 13.63
C GLY A 55 -3.03 9.50 12.81
N GLY A 56 -2.30 8.53 12.23
CA GLY A 56 -1.18 8.81 11.31
C GLY A 56 0.13 9.29 11.95
N ASN A 57 0.09 9.80 13.18
CA ASN A 57 1.26 10.35 13.89
C ASN A 57 1.95 9.33 14.81
N ILE A 58 1.35 8.16 15.00
CA ILE A 58 1.91 7.10 15.84
C ILE A 58 2.33 5.96 14.92
N VAL A 59 3.58 5.53 15.10
CA VAL A 59 4.14 4.37 14.41
C VAL A 59 4.30 3.26 15.41
N ALA A 60 3.73 2.09 15.10
CA ALA A 60 3.87 0.89 15.90
C ALA A 60 4.92 -0.04 15.28
N THR A 61 5.91 -0.44 16.07
CA THR A 61 6.84 -1.51 15.72
C THR A 61 6.39 -2.80 16.39
N ILE A 62 6.06 -3.80 15.59
CA ILE A 62 5.53 -5.08 16.06
C ILE A 62 6.55 -6.16 15.78
N VAL A 63 6.77 -7.03 16.75
CA VAL A 63 7.68 -8.18 16.66
C VAL A 63 6.94 -9.47 17.01
N ASN A 64 7.35 -10.58 16.41
CA ASN A 64 6.88 -11.92 16.73
C ASN A 64 8.10 -12.78 17.10
N PRO A 65 8.49 -12.82 18.40
CA PRO A 65 9.74 -13.44 18.81
C PRO A 65 9.71 -14.97 18.77
N GLU A 66 8.58 -15.61 19.07
CA GLU A 66 8.51 -17.05 19.31
C GLU A 66 8.05 -17.85 18.08
N HIS A 67 7.12 -17.30 17.29
CA HIS A 67 6.49 -18.05 16.22
C HIS A 67 7.16 -17.80 14.85
N ARG A 68 7.11 -18.81 14.00
CA ARG A 68 7.62 -18.78 12.63
C ARG A 68 6.60 -19.39 11.66
N PRO A 69 6.56 -18.88 10.41
CA PRO A 69 7.30 -17.77 9.86
C PRO A 69 6.87 -16.42 10.44
N GLN A 70 7.79 -15.44 10.46
CA GLN A 70 7.44 -14.06 10.75
C GLN A 70 6.75 -13.47 9.51
N MET A 71 5.54 -12.96 9.68
CA MET A 71 4.69 -12.59 8.55
C MET A 71 4.25 -11.13 8.60
N ALA A 72 4.27 -10.48 7.44
CA ALA A 72 3.75 -9.13 7.24
C ALA A 72 3.07 -9.00 5.89
N THR A 73 2.06 -8.14 5.79
CA THR A 73 1.65 -7.58 4.50
C THR A 73 2.16 -6.16 4.37
N VAL A 74 2.62 -5.79 3.17
CA VAL A 74 3.22 -4.48 2.90
C VAL A 74 2.38 -3.74 1.88
N ARG A 75 2.07 -2.48 2.16
CA ARG A 75 1.34 -1.62 1.23
C ARG A 75 2.15 -1.39 -0.04
N GLU A 76 1.42 -1.30 -1.12
CA GLU A 76 1.96 -0.94 -2.42
C GLU A 76 2.43 0.53 -2.43
N GLY A 77 3.60 0.80 -3.01
CA GLY A 77 4.11 2.15 -3.20
C GLY A 77 4.73 2.84 -1.98
N VAL A 78 4.76 2.21 -0.79
CA VAL A 78 5.29 2.84 0.43
C VAL A 78 6.78 2.59 0.67
N MET A 79 7.32 1.49 0.15
CA MET A 79 8.75 1.16 0.24
C MET A 79 9.47 1.46 -1.07
N LYS A 80 10.68 2.01 -0.98
CA LYS A 80 11.53 2.19 -2.16
C LYS A 80 11.97 0.83 -2.67
N LYS A 81 11.86 0.61 -3.99
CA LYS A 81 12.44 -0.56 -4.63
C LYS A 81 13.95 -0.40 -4.68
N GLU A 82 14.68 -1.30 -4.05
CA GLU A 82 16.14 -1.38 -4.10
C GLU A 82 16.55 -2.72 -4.69
N ILE A 83 17.50 -2.68 -5.61
CA ILE A 83 18.08 -3.87 -6.22
C ILE A 83 19.48 -3.99 -5.63
N LEU A 84 19.66 -4.95 -4.73
CA LEU A 84 20.95 -5.18 -4.05
C LEU A 84 21.92 -5.99 -4.92
N ASP A 85 21.40 -6.89 -5.74
CA ASP A 85 22.15 -7.69 -6.69
C ASP A 85 21.33 -7.89 -7.97
N GLU A 86 21.80 -7.31 -9.07
CA GLU A 86 21.15 -7.40 -10.37
C GLU A 86 21.22 -8.83 -10.99
N ASN A 87 22.18 -9.63 -10.54
CA ASN A 87 22.39 -10.98 -11.03
C ASN A 87 21.67 -12.05 -10.18
N TYR A 88 21.08 -11.65 -9.06
CA TYR A 88 20.38 -12.59 -8.18
C TYR A 88 19.16 -13.20 -8.88
N LYS A 89 19.17 -14.51 -8.99
CA LYS A 89 18.06 -15.31 -9.51
C LYS A 89 17.52 -16.18 -8.39
N GLY A 90 16.36 -15.80 -7.85
CA GLY A 90 15.64 -16.63 -6.88
C GLY A 90 15.10 -17.90 -7.54
N GLU A 91 14.97 -18.97 -6.78
CA GLU A 91 14.28 -20.17 -7.20
C GLU A 91 12.77 -19.91 -7.30
N VAL A 92 12.16 -20.32 -8.41
CA VAL A 92 10.70 -20.27 -8.60
C VAL A 92 10.17 -21.70 -8.61
N VAL A 93 9.45 -22.07 -7.55
CA VAL A 93 8.83 -23.38 -7.43
C VAL A 93 7.34 -23.27 -7.80
N ASN A 94 6.94 -23.98 -8.84
CA ASN A 94 5.55 -24.06 -9.27
C ASN A 94 4.88 -25.28 -8.65
N HIS A 95 3.80 -25.06 -7.91
CA HIS A 95 2.98 -26.11 -7.35
C HIS A 95 1.70 -26.29 -8.17
N ASP A 96 1.37 -27.53 -8.48
CA ASP A 96 0.09 -27.87 -9.06
C ASP A 96 -1.00 -27.83 -7.97
N VAL A 97 -1.80 -26.77 -7.99
CA VAL A 97 -2.84 -26.53 -6.98
C VAL A 97 -3.86 -27.68 -6.92
N ALA A 98 -4.15 -28.33 -8.05
CA ALA A 98 -5.11 -29.43 -8.12
C ALA A 98 -4.70 -30.65 -7.28
N LYS A 99 -3.40 -30.78 -6.95
CA LYS A 99 -2.91 -31.85 -6.05
C LYS A 99 -3.21 -31.60 -4.58
N PHE A 100 -3.49 -30.36 -4.20
CA PHE A 100 -3.66 -29.92 -2.81
C PHE A 100 -5.09 -29.50 -2.50
N VAL A 101 -5.85 -29.06 -3.51
CA VAL A 101 -7.21 -28.56 -3.36
C VAL A 101 -8.14 -29.44 -4.19
N PRO A 102 -8.99 -30.27 -3.56
CA PRO A 102 -9.93 -31.11 -4.29
C PRO A 102 -11.02 -30.24 -4.98
N GLU A 103 -11.56 -30.73 -6.08
CA GLU A 103 -12.60 -30.02 -6.84
C GLU A 103 -13.82 -29.63 -6.00
N THR A 104 -14.13 -30.41 -4.98
CA THR A 104 -15.23 -30.14 -4.04
C THR A 104 -15.07 -28.86 -3.25
N ASP A 105 -13.85 -28.34 -3.11
CA ASP A 105 -13.57 -27.13 -2.35
C ASP A 105 -13.76 -25.86 -3.21
N TYR A 106 -13.93 -26.03 -4.54
CA TYR A 106 -14.24 -24.92 -5.45
C TYR A 106 -15.74 -24.62 -5.45
N VAL A 107 -16.24 -24.10 -4.33
CA VAL A 107 -17.66 -23.76 -4.16
C VAL A 107 -18.11 -22.51 -4.91
N VAL A 108 -17.16 -21.71 -5.40
CA VAL A 108 -17.39 -20.48 -6.17
C VAL A 108 -16.58 -20.53 -7.47
N LYS A 109 -17.22 -20.25 -8.59
CA LYS A 109 -16.59 -20.15 -9.91
C LYS A 109 -16.67 -18.71 -10.40
N VAL A 110 -15.52 -18.14 -10.78
CA VAL A 110 -15.48 -16.85 -11.47
C VAL A 110 -16.04 -17.05 -12.88
N ILE A 111 -17.18 -16.43 -13.17
CA ILE A 111 -17.85 -16.53 -14.47
C ILE A 111 -17.28 -15.51 -15.44
N ASP A 112 -17.03 -14.29 -14.95
CA ASP A 112 -16.47 -13.18 -15.75
C ASP A 112 -15.58 -12.30 -14.87
N ARG A 113 -14.61 -11.65 -15.50
CA ARG A 113 -13.69 -10.71 -14.87
C ARG A 113 -13.63 -9.43 -15.68
N HIS A 114 -14.37 -8.43 -15.24
CA HIS A 114 -14.24 -7.09 -15.80
C HIS A 114 -13.05 -6.36 -15.17
N VAL A 115 -12.05 -6.05 -15.97
CA VAL A 115 -10.87 -5.29 -15.53
C VAL A 115 -10.97 -3.89 -16.15
N GLU A 116 -11.33 -2.93 -15.33
CA GLU A 116 -11.18 -1.53 -15.72
C GLU A 116 -9.69 -1.18 -15.75
N LYS A 117 -9.21 -0.77 -16.92
CA LYS A 117 -7.86 -0.21 -17.01
C LYS A 117 -7.89 1.12 -16.27
N ALA A 118 -7.03 1.26 -15.27
CA ALA A 118 -6.83 2.56 -14.62
C ALA A 118 -6.49 3.60 -15.70
N LYS A 119 -7.33 4.62 -15.80
CA LYS A 119 -7.13 5.72 -16.76
C LYS A 119 -5.88 6.55 -16.45
N HIS A 120 -5.42 6.50 -15.19
CA HIS A 120 -4.36 7.33 -14.64
C HIS A 120 -3.40 6.51 -13.79
N ASN A 121 -2.11 6.83 -13.86
CA ASN A 121 -1.07 6.13 -13.10
C ASN A 121 -0.54 6.99 -11.95
N LEU A 122 -1.40 7.38 -11.03
CA LEU A 122 -1.00 8.18 -9.85
C LEU A 122 0.07 7.49 -8.98
N LYS A 123 0.00 6.18 -8.83
CA LYS A 123 0.95 5.43 -7.98
C LYS A 123 2.37 5.43 -8.51
N GLY A 124 2.52 5.44 -9.84
CA GLY A 124 3.82 5.40 -10.51
C GLY A 124 4.34 6.76 -10.96
N ALA A 125 3.56 7.83 -10.76
CA ALA A 125 3.92 9.15 -11.24
C ALA A 125 5.08 9.75 -10.45
N PRO A 126 6.16 10.21 -11.13
CA PRO A 126 7.27 10.88 -10.45
C PRO A 126 6.89 12.29 -9.95
N ILE A 127 5.91 12.92 -10.57
CA ILE A 127 5.38 14.24 -10.18
C ILE A 127 3.87 14.13 -10.08
N VAL A 128 3.31 14.58 -8.97
CA VAL A 128 1.87 14.64 -8.73
C VAL A 128 1.47 16.07 -8.38
N ILE A 129 0.45 16.58 -9.08
CA ILE A 129 -0.20 17.84 -8.77
C ILE A 129 -1.57 17.53 -8.20
N ALA A 130 -1.79 17.83 -6.93
CA ALA A 130 -3.03 17.52 -6.25
C ALA A 130 -3.87 18.78 -6.01
N GLY A 131 -5.13 18.72 -6.44
CA GLY A 131 -6.10 19.79 -6.24
C GLY A 131 -7.04 19.52 -5.08
N GLY A 132 -7.32 20.55 -4.29
CA GLY A 132 -8.30 20.54 -3.23
C GLY A 132 -9.56 21.31 -3.57
N TYR A 133 -10.50 21.33 -2.60
CA TYR A 133 -11.73 22.13 -2.70
C TYR A 133 -11.45 23.63 -2.90
N GLY A 134 -10.31 24.13 -2.40
CA GLY A 134 -9.89 25.53 -2.55
C GLY A 134 -9.60 25.96 -4.00
N MET A 135 -9.64 25.04 -4.98
CA MET A 135 -9.62 25.40 -6.41
C MET A 135 -10.90 26.13 -6.85
N GLY A 136 -11.96 26.08 -6.04
CA GLY A 136 -13.16 26.88 -6.16
C GLY A 136 -14.19 26.38 -7.18
N SER A 137 -13.76 25.78 -8.26
CA SER A 137 -14.65 25.24 -9.31
C SER A 137 -13.95 24.14 -10.13
N LYS A 138 -14.71 23.49 -10.98
CA LYS A 138 -14.17 22.52 -11.95
C LYS A 138 -13.22 23.19 -12.94
N GLU A 139 -13.57 24.38 -13.44
CA GLU A 139 -12.74 25.17 -14.34
C GLU A 139 -11.43 25.61 -13.66
N GLY A 140 -11.50 25.96 -12.36
CA GLY A 140 -10.31 26.22 -11.56
C GLY A 140 -9.42 24.99 -11.43
N PHE A 141 -10.03 23.84 -11.23
CA PHE A 141 -9.33 22.54 -11.14
C PHE A 141 -8.72 22.12 -12.48
N ASP A 142 -9.37 22.42 -13.59
CA ASP A 142 -8.90 22.07 -14.95
C ASP A 142 -7.54 22.71 -15.29
N LYS A 143 -7.21 23.87 -14.69
CA LYS A 143 -5.88 24.48 -14.80
C LYS A 143 -4.74 23.59 -14.30
N LEU A 144 -5.05 22.68 -13.36
CA LEU A 144 -4.06 21.72 -12.88
C LEU A 144 -3.71 20.68 -13.95
N PHE A 145 -4.65 20.34 -14.83
CA PHE A 145 -4.37 19.45 -15.96
C PHE A 145 -3.48 20.11 -16.99
N GLU A 146 -3.65 21.42 -17.22
CA GLU A 146 -2.78 22.20 -18.11
C GLU A 146 -1.34 22.22 -17.55
N LEU A 147 -1.19 22.54 -16.27
CA LEU A 147 0.12 22.52 -15.59
C LEU A 147 0.74 21.13 -15.58
N ALA A 148 -0.06 20.09 -15.33
CA ALA A 148 0.41 18.70 -15.32
C ALA A 148 0.94 18.25 -16.67
N LYS A 149 0.34 18.71 -17.76
CA LYS A 149 0.79 18.43 -19.11
C LYS A 149 2.19 19.02 -19.39
N GLU A 150 2.44 20.24 -18.95
CA GLU A 150 3.75 20.89 -19.09
C GLU A 150 4.85 20.21 -18.24
N LEU A 151 4.48 19.71 -17.08
CA LEU A 151 5.43 19.06 -16.14
C LEU A 151 5.52 17.54 -16.33
N HIS A 152 4.79 16.96 -17.27
CA HIS A 152 4.64 15.50 -17.41
C HIS A 152 4.22 14.83 -16.09
N ALA A 153 3.30 15.47 -15.37
CA ALA A 153 2.80 15.07 -14.07
C ALA A 153 1.43 14.40 -14.17
N GLU A 154 1.07 13.64 -13.12
CA GLU A 154 -0.31 13.18 -12.93
C GLU A 154 -1.08 14.12 -12.01
N VAL A 155 -2.40 14.25 -12.27
CA VAL A 155 -3.29 15.08 -11.45
C VAL A 155 -4.05 14.21 -10.46
N GLY A 156 -3.89 14.51 -9.18
CA GLY A 156 -4.66 13.94 -8.10
C GLY A 156 -5.63 14.93 -7.46
N ALA A 157 -6.51 14.43 -6.61
CA ALA A 157 -7.54 15.25 -5.95
C ALA A 157 -7.69 14.88 -4.48
N SER A 158 -8.02 15.85 -3.64
CA SER A 158 -8.51 15.57 -2.30
C SER A 158 -9.94 15.01 -2.37
N ARG A 159 -10.36 14.29 -1.32
CA ARG A 159 -11.73 13.78 -1.23
C ARG A 159 -12.77 14.90 -1.41
N ALA A 160 -12.55 16.06 -0.78
CA ALA A 160 -13.48 17.18 -0.88
C ALA A 160 -13.62 17.71 -2.32
N ALA A 161 -12.56 17.69 -3.12
CA ALA A 161 -12.62 18.06 -4.53
C ALA A 161 -13.36 17.02 -5.37
N VAL A 162 -13.18 15.74 -5.07
CA VAL A 162 -13.93 14.64 -5.72
C VAL A 162 -15.41 14.70 -5.37
N ASP A 163 -15.74 14.85 -4.09
CA ASP A 163 -17.14 14.98 -3.61
C ASP A 163 -17.84 16.20 -4.22
N ALA A 164 -17.09 17.28 -4.52
CA ALA A 164 -17.57 18.47 -5.22
C ALA A 164 -17.67 18.29 -6.76
N GLY A 165 -17.25 17.15 -7.30
CA GLY A 165 -17.29 16.87 -8.73
C GLY A 165 -16.22 17.56 -9.58
N TYR A 166 -15.12 18.05 -8.95
CA TYR A 166 -14.02 18.68 -9.68
C TYR A 166 -13.13 17.66 -10.39
N ALA A 167 -13.03 16.44 -9.85
CA ALA A 167 -12.27 15.34 -10.43
C ALA A 167 -12.97 13.99 -10.20
N ASP A 168 -12.62 13.01 -11.04
CA ASP A 168 -13.12 11.65 -10.92
C ASP A 168 -12.57 10.96 -9.67
N HIS A 169 -13.30 9.98 -9.14
CA HIS A 169 -12.96 9.25 -7.92
C HIS A 169 -11.62 8.48 -8.03
N ASP A 170 -11.24 8.03 -9.21
CA ASP A 170 -9.97 7.32 -9.47
C ASP A 170 -8.72 8.22 -9.28
N ARG A 171 -8.92 9.54 -9.19
CA ARG A 171 -7.89 10.54 -8.88
C ARG A 171 -7.78 10.88 -7.40
N GLN A 172 -8.63 10.30 -6.55
CA GLN A 172 -8.61 10.60 -5.11
C GLN A 172 -7.34 10.11 -4.45
N ILE A 173 -6.65 11.01 -3.75
CA ILE A 173 -5.47 10.73 -2.94
C ILE A 173 -5.85 10.79 -1.46
N GLY A 174 -5.30 9.89 -0.64
CA GLY A 174 -5.45 9.88 0.80
C GLY A 174 -5.90 8.54 1.37
N GLN A 175 -6.43 8.54 2.59
CA GLN A 175 -6.76 7.31 3.34
C GLN A 175 -7.77 6.40 2.62
N THR A 176 -8.74 6.98 1.93
CA THR A 176 -9.79 6.26 1.19
C THR A 176 -9.56 6.27 -0.32
N GLY A 177 -8.42 6.78 -0.76
CA GLY A 177 -8.02 6.87 -2.16
C GLY A 177 -6.70 6.16 -2.44
N VAL A 178 -6.01 6.66 -3.45
CA VAL A 178 -4.71 6.15 -3.87
C VAL A 178 -3.61 6.68 -2.95
N THR A 179 -2.74 5.78 -2.46
CA THR A 179 -1.51 6.19 -1.79
C THR A 179 -0.44 6.45 -2.86
N VAL A 180 0.18 7.63 -2.82
CA VAL A 180 1.19 8.07 -3.78
C VAL A 180 2.52 8.34 -3.07
N ARG A 181 3.63 8.19 -3.81
CA ARG A 181 4.98 8.53 -3.35
C ARG A 181 5.77 9.15 -4.50
N PRO A 182 5.40 10.34 -4.96
CA PRO A 182 6.11 11.02 -6.03
C PRO A 182 7.46 11.58 -5.54
N LYS A 183 8.33 11.95 -6.47
CA LYS A 183 9.53 12.73 -6.19
C LYS A 183 9.19 14.20 -5.88
N LEU A 184 8.11 14.70 -6.49
CA LEU A 184 7.59 16.04 -6.27
C LEU A 184 6.07 15.97 -6.14
N TYR A 185 5.55 16.53 -5.06
CA TYR A 185 4.12 16.67 -4.79
C TYR A 185 3.76 18.15 -4.67
N ILE A 186 2.90 18.64 -5.57
CA ILE A 186 2.43 20.03 -5.56
C ILE A 186 0.97 20.04 -5.12
N ALA A 187 0.69 20.64 -3.97
CA ALA A 187 -0.66 20.74 -3.41
C ALA A 187 -1.26 22.12 -3.67
N CYS A 188 -2.38 22.17 -4.37
CA CYS A 188 -3.09 23.40 -4.72
C CYS A 188 -4.49 23.42 -4.12
N GLY A 189 -4.80 24.43 -3.33
CA GLY A 189 -6.13 24.57 -2.71
C GLY A 189 -6.49 23.45 -1.73
N ILE A 190 -5.49 22.82 -1.11
CA ILE A 190 -5.64 21.77 -0.08
C ILE A 190 -5.39 22.37 1.29
N SER A 191 -6.20 22.02 2.29
CA SER A 191 -6.12 22.53 3.66
C SER A 191 -4.93 22.01 4.47
N GLY A 192 -4.10 21.13 3.91
CA GLY A 192 -2.94 20.58 4.61
C GLY A 192 -3.29 19.45 5.59
N GLN A 193 -4.28 18.62 5.28
CA GLN A 193 -4.56 17.40 6.03
C GLN A 193 -3.38 16.43 5.90
N ILE A 194 -3.14 15.66 6.97
CA ILE A 194 -1.95 14.79 7.12
C ILE A 194 -1.72 13.84 5.95
N GLN A 195 -2.76 13.41 5.25
CA GLN A 195 -2.67 12.54 4.08
C GLN A 195 -2.10 13.24 2.82
N HIS A 196 -1.84 14.55 2.90
CA HIS A 196 -1.28 15.38 1.82
C HIS A 196 0.04 16.07 2.24
N ILE A 197 0.63 15.64 3.36
CA ILE A 197 1.89 16.17 3.89
C ILE A 197 2.98 15.11 3.83
#